data_68e2de6edc7e003498d77b39bb192622
#
_entry.id   68e2de6edc7e003498d77b39bb192622
#
_cell.length_a   1.000
_cell.length_b   1.000
_cell.length_c   1.000
_cell.angle_alpha   90.00
_cell.angle_beta   90.00
_cell.angle_gamma   90.00
#
_symmetry.space_group_name_H-M   'P 1'
#
loop_
_entity.id
_entity.type
_entity.pdbx_description
1 polymer ?
#
loop_
_entity_poly.entity_id
_entity_poly.type
_entity_poly.pdbx_seq_one_letter_code
_entity_poly.pdbx_strand_id
1 'polypeptide(L)'
;AVCQKLEGMYELGVRSFAIFFDDIWGEGAKADKQAGLLNYVTDNFVRKHPDVMPLIMCPTQYNKAWSGGDYLSTLGTRMYPEVRVMWTGNSVVDMIERDDMEWINQQLGRKAFIWLNYPVNDYCQSRMLMGKTYGNGLDINEMVSGFCSNPMEYAEASKVSLYSRADYTWNMPAYDATSSWNQAIAAL
;
A
#
# COMPACT_ATOMS: atom_id res chain seq x y z
N ALA A 1 -10.36 22.83 2.76
CA ALA A 1 -9.15 22.53 3.56
C ALA A 1 -8.27 21.47 2.88
N VAL A 2 -8.75 20.22 2.59
CA VAL A 2 -7.90 19.14 2.03
C VAL A 2 -7.28 19.52 0.70
N CYS A 3 -8.05 19.93 -0.31
CA CYS A 3 -7.52 20.33 -1.62
C CYS A 3 -6.51 21.48 -1.51
N GLN A 4 -6.75 22.46 -0.64
CA GLN A 4 -5.81 23.57 -0.42
C GLN A 4 -4.46 23.09 0.12
N LYS A 5 -4.46 22.06 1.01
CA LYS A 5 -3.22 21.43 1.48
C LYS A 5 -2.48 20.73 0.34
N LEU A 6 -3.22 20.01 -0.52
CA LEU A 6 -2.64 19.30 -1.66
C LEU A 6 -2.08 20.28 -2.70
N GLU A 7 -2.76 21.43 -2.95
CA GLU A 7 -2.23 22.49 -3.81
C GLU A 7 -0.87 23.00 -3.33
N GLY A 8 -0.74 23.32 -2.04
CA GLY A 8 0.55 23.76 -1.50
C GLY A 8 1.67 22.72 -1.66
N MET A 9 1.34 21.42 -1.58
CA MET A 9 2.31 20.35 -1.83
C MET A 9 2.63 20.23 -3.33
N TYR A 10 1.63 20.41 -4.19
CA TYR A 10 1.80 20.41 -5.64
C TYR A 10 2.74 21.52 -6.09
N GLU A 11 2.58 22.75 -5.55
CA GLU A 11 3.47 23.88 -5.80
C GLU A 11 4.94 23.60 -5.41
N LEU A 12 5.16 22.75 -4.40
CA LEU A 12 6.48 22.24 -4.00
C LEU A 12 7.02 21.12 -4.90
N GLY A 13 6.28 20.71 -5.92
CA GLY A 13 6.72 19.69 -6.86
C GLY A 13 6.20 18.28 -6.59
N VAL A 14 5.35 18.06 -5.58
CA VAL A 14 4.75 16.73 -5.33
C VAL A 14 3.74 16.40 -6.43
N ARG A 15 3.74 15.16 -6.94
CA ARG A 15 2.89 14.68 -8.03
C ARG A 15 2.12 13.40 -7.72
N SER A 16 2.41 12.77 -6.59
CA SER A 16 1.70 11.58 -6.12
C SER A 16 1.23 11.77 -4.69
N PHE A 17 -0.04 11.53 -4.45
CA PHE A 17 -0.69 11.85 -3.17
C PHE A 17 -1.43 10.64 -2.64
N ALA A 18 -1.41 10.48 -1.31
CA ALA A 18 -2.16 9.45 -0.63
C ALA A 18 -2.99 10.05 0.52
N ILE A 19 -4.14 9.46 0.80
CA ILE A 19 -5.00 9.81 1.92
C ILE A 19 -5.22 8.55 2.75
N PHE A 20 -4.86 8.61 4.03
CA PHE A 20 -4.88 7.48 4.93
C PHE A 20 -6.04 7.57 5.92
N PHE A 21 -6.80 6.47 6.05
CA PHE A 21 -7.91 6.30 6.97
C PHE A 21 -7.69 5.09 7.91
N ASP A 22 -6.44 4.63 7.98
CA ASP A 22 -6.03 3.61 8.94
C ASP A 22 -6.21 4.10 10.38
N ASP A 23 -6.48 3.19 11.28
CA ASP A 23 -6.55 3.39 12.73
C ASP A 23 -7.49 4.53 13.19
N ILE A 24 -8.53 4.81 12.41
CA ILE A 24 -9.60 5.75 12.78
C ILE A 24 -10.91 5.01 13.06
N TRP A 25 -11.83 5.70 13.71
CA TRP A 25 -13.17 5.18 14.04
C TRP A 25 -14.26 6.26 13.87
N GLY A 26 -15.51 5.85 14.10
CA GLY A 26 -16.67 6.74 13.98
C GLY A 26 -17.07 7.03 12.54
N GLU A 27 -17.58 8.21 12.27
CA GLU A 27 -18.10 8.58 10.94
C GLU A 27 -17.03 8.58 9.84
N GLY A 28 -15.79 8.97 10.19
CA GLY A 28 -14.67 8.97 9.25
C GLY A 28 -14.22 7.57 8.80
N ALA A 29 -14.57 6.54 9.56
CA ALA A 29 -14.25 5.15 9.23
C ALA A 29 -15.28 4.49 8.30
N LYS A 30 -16.36 5.19 7.92
CA LYS A 30 -17.40 4.65 7.04
C LYS A 30 -16.95 4.69 5.56
N ALA A 31 -17.14 3.59 4.85
CA ALA A 31 -16.72 3.44 3.46
C ALA A 31 -17.34 4.48 2.52
N ASP A 32 -18.62 4.79 2.67
CA ASP A 32 -19.33 5.78 1.87
C ASP A 32 -18.76 7.20 2.06
N LYS A 33 -18.35 7.55 3.28
CA LYS A 33 -17.74 8.84 3.61
C LYS A 33 -16.32 8.95 3.02
N GLN A 34 -15.54 7.88 3.13
CA GLN A 34 -14.20 7.80 2.54
C GLN A 34 -14.26 7.88 1.01
N ALA A 35 -15.11 7.09 0.37
CA ALA A 35 -15.34 7.15 -1.07
C ALA A 35 -15.78 8.55 -1.53
N GLY A 36 -16.71 9.17 -0.81
CA GLY A 36 -17.18 10.53 -1.12
C GLY A 36 -16.08 11.57 -1.03
N LEU A 37 -15.22 11.51 0.00
CA LEU A 37 -14.07 12.41 0.13
C LEU A 37 -13.05 12.20 -1.00
N LEU A 38 -12.73 10.95 -1.34
CA LEU A 38 -11.76 10.63 -2.37
C LEU A 38 -12.24 11.05 -3.77
N ASN A 39 -13.52 10.84 -4.08
CA ASN A 39 -14.13 11.31 -5.32
C ASN A 39 -14.11 12.85 -5.39
N TYR A 40 -14.45 13.53 -4.28
CA TYR A 40 -14.38 14.98 -4.20
C TYR A 40 -12.95 15.50 -4.46
N VAL A 41 -11.93 14.89 -3.85
CA VAL A 41 -10.54 15.29 -4.06
C VAL A 41 -10.10 14.97 -5.49
N THR A 42 -10.52 13.86 -6.05
CA THR A 42 -10.23 13.50 -7.45
C THR A 42 -10.79 14.56 -8.41
N ASP A 43 -12.04 14.98 -8.23
CA ASP A 43 -12.67 15.99 -9.10
C ASP A 43 -12.11 17.40 -8.90
N ASN A 44 -11.79 17.78 -7.65
CA ASN A 44 -11.44 19.16 -7.31
C ASN A 44 -9.94 19.42 -7.26
N PHE A 45 -9.11 18.37 -7.31
CA PHE A 45 -7.66 18.51 -7.32
C PHE A 45 -7.01 17.64 -8.42
N VAL A 46 -7.13 16.30 -8.37
CA VAL A 46 -6.38 15.43 -9.29
C VAL A 46 -6.68 15.73 -10.75
N ARG A 47 -7.95 15.79 -11.12
CA ARG A 47 -8.38 16.05 -12.52
C ARG A 47 -8.08 17.45 -13.03
N LYS A 48 -7.72 18.37 -12.14
CA LYS A 48 -7.28 19.73 -12.51
C LYS A 48 -5.79 19.81 -12.85
N HIS A 49 -5.02 18.79 -12.44
CA HIS A 49 -3.59 18.72 -12.62
C HIS A 49 -3.22 17.45 -13.44
N PRO A 50 -3.05 17.57 -14.76
CA PRO A 50 -2.86 16.41 -15.65
C PRO A 50 -1.57 15.62 -15.39
N ASP A 51 -0.62 16.20 -14.66
CA ASP A 51 0.64 15.57 -14.25
C ASP A 51 0.58 14.97 -12.84
N VAL A 52 -0.58 15.02 -12.16
CA VAL A 52 -0.81 14.36 -10.87
C VAL A 52 -1.29 12.93 -11.08
N MET A 53 -0.66 12.00 -10.38
CA MET A 53 -1.04 10.58 -10.40
C MET A 53 -2.39 10.35 -9.70
N PRO A 54 -3.13 9.29 -10.05
CA PRO A 54 -4.32 8.89 -9.31
C PRO A 54 -4.04 8.73 -7.81
N LEU A 55 -5.01 9.13 -6.97
CA LEU A 55 -4.88 9.02 -5.53
C LEU A 55 -4.62 7.56 -5.09
N ILE A 56 -3.85 7.45 -4.03
CA ILE A 56 -3.71 6.21 -3.25
C ILE A 56 -4.45 6.44 -1.92
N MET A 57 -5.15 5.43 -1.42
CA MET A 57 -5.78 5.51 -0.10
C MET A 57 -5.46 4.27 0.73
N CYS A 58 -5.28 4.47 2.04
CA CYS A 58 -5.31 3.37 3.01
C CYS A 58 -6.71 3.32 3.64
N PRO A 59 -7.47 2.22 3.50
CA PRO A 59 -8.79 2.10 4.08
C PRO A 59 -8.70 1.82 5.59
N THR A 60 -9.75 2.11 6.35
CA THR A 60 -9.79 1.74 7.77
C THR A 60 -9.74 0.23 7.98
N GLN A 61 -10.36 -0.54 7.09
CA GLN A 61 -10.26 -2.01 7.10
C GLN A 61 -9.21 -2.46 6.08
N TYR A 62 -7.94 -2.29 6.41
CA TYR A 62 -6.83 -2.49 5.49
C TYR A 62 -6.23 -3.92 5.50
N ASN A 63 -6.82 -4.86 6.25
CA ASN A 63 -6.46 -6.27 6.23
C ASN A 63 -7.70 -7.16 6.39
N LYS A 64 -7.58 -8.45 6.06
CA LYS A 64 -8.70 -9.39 6.05
C LYS A 64 -9.25 -9.66 7.47
N ALA A 65 -8.36 -9.76 8.48
CA ALA A 65 -8.77 -10.06 9.85
C ALA A 65 -9.67 -8.97 10.44
N TRP A 66 -9.55 -7.72 9.97
CA TRP A 66 -10.36 -6.58 10.42
C TRP A 66 -11.48 -6.23 9.46
N SER A 67 -11.57 -6.90 8.32
CA SER A 67 -12.61 -6.66 7.33
C SER A 67 -13.92 -7.32 7.75
N GLY A 68 -15.02 -6.59 7.56
CA GLY A 68 -16.35 -7.07 7.87
C GLY A 68 -17.45 -6.29 7.17
N GLY A 69 -18.65 -6.90 7.11
CA GLY A 69 -19.80 -6.30 6.44
C GLY A 69 -19.54 -6.02 4.95
N ASP A 70 -20.06 -4.90 4.48
CA ASP A 70 -19.98 -4.44 3.09
C ASP A 70 -18.93 -3.33 2.87
N TYR A 71 -18.02 -3.12 3.82
CA TYR A 71 -17.08 -1.98 3.78
C TYR A 71 -16.23 -1.98 2.51
N LEU A 72 -15.53 -3.07 2.20
CA LEU A 72 -14.64 -3.15 1.04
C LEU A 72 -15.41 -3.08 -0.28
N SER A 73 -16.55 -3.77 -0.39
CA SER A 73 -17.39 -3.73 -1.58
C SER A 73 -18.04 -2.36 -1.79
N THR A 74 -18.38 -1.66 -0.71
CA THR A 74 -18.87 -0.28 -0.76
C THR A 74 -17.77 0.67 -1.30
N LEU A 75 -16.53 0.55 -0.81
CA LEU A 75 -15.40 1.30 -1.37
C LEU A 75 -15.23 0.99 -2.86
N GLY A 76 -15.22 -0.30 -3.22
CA GLY A 76 -15.04 -0.76 -4.58
C GLY A 76 -16.07 -0.21 -5.56
N THR A 77 -17.33 -0.13 -5.14
CA THR A 77 -18.46 0.30 -6.00
C THR A 77 -18.68 1.81 -6.04
N ARG A 78 -18.39 2.52 -4.94
CA ARG A 78 -18.68 3.96 -4.81
C ARG A 78 -17.52 4.88 -5.16
N MET A 79 -16.31 4.38 -5.03
CA MET A 79 -15.10 5.15 -5.29
C MET A 79 -14.72 5.07 -6.77
N TYR A 80 -14.22 6.16 -7.33
CA TYR A 80 -13.71 6.18 -8.71
C TYR A 80 -12.68 5.07 -8.95
N PRO A 81 -12.73 4.39 -10.11
CA PRO A 81 -11.93 3.19 -10.37
C PRO A 81 -10.42 3.46 -10.43
N GLU A 82 -10.00 4.69 -10.73
CA GLU A 82 -8.59 5.09 -10.78
C GLU A 82 -7.95 5.20 -9.39
N VAL A 83 -8.71 5.37 -8.31
CA VAL A 83 -8.16 5.45 -6.95
C VAL A 83 -7.65 4.08 -6.51
N ARG A 84 -6.38 4.03 -6.09
CA ARG A 84 -5.71 2.81 -5.65
C ARG A 84 -5.95 2.58 -4.17
N VAL A 85 -6.26 1.35 -3.79
CA VAL A 85 -6.61 0.97 -2.41
C VAL A 85 -5.50 0.11 -1.82
N MET A 86 -4.91 0.57 -0.72
CA MET A 86 -3.89 -0.18 0.01
C MET A 86 -4.46 -1.38 0.74
N TRP A 87 -3.65 -2.41 0.86
CA TRP A 87 -3.97 -3.67 1.54
C TRP A 87 -2.71 -4.30 2.13
N THR A 88 -2.79 -4.79 3.38
CA THR A 88 -1.62 -5.37 4.07
C THR A 88 -1.60 -6.90 4.09
N GLY A 89 -2.66 -7.57 3.63
CA GLY A 89 -2.78 -9.03 3.64
C GLY A 89 -3.89 -9.54 4.54
N ASN A 90 -3.80 -10.79 4.98
CA ASN A 90 -4.76 -11.39 5.90
C ASN A 90 -4.68 -10.78 7.32
N SER A 91 -3.52 -10.21 7.66
CA SER A 91 -3.27 -9.49 8.91
C SER A 91 -2.48 -8.21 8.66
N VAL A 92 -2.15 -7.47 9.73
CA VAL A 92 -1.35 -6.22 9.65
C VAL A 92 0.03 -6.50 9.10
N VAL A 93 0.67 -7.58 9.52
CA VAL A 93 1.96 -8.07 9.01
C VAL A 93 1.71 -9.45 8.41
N ASP A 94 1.93 -9.57 7.11
CA ASP A 94 1.60 -10.81 6.39
C ASP A 94 2.55 -11.10 5.23
N MET A 95 2.51 -12.34 4.76
CA MET A 95 3.06 -12.80 3.50
C MET A 95 1.90 -12.98 2.52
N ILE A 96 1.92 -12.24 1.43
CA ILE A 96 0.79 -12.15 0.50
C ILE A 96 0.97 -13.15 -0.63
N GLU A 97 0.00 -14.03 -0.78
CA GLU A 97 -0.05 -15.05 -1.81
C GLU A 97 -1.17 -14.81 -2.83
N ARG A 98 -1.27 -15.66 -3.83
CA ARG A 98 -2.27 -15.56 -4.92
C ARG A 98 -3.70 -15.52 -4.40
N ASP A 99 -4.07 -16.45 -3.51
CA ASP A 99 -5.44 -16.54 -2.98
C ASP A 99 -5.86 -15.28 -2.21
N ASP A 100 -4.89 -14.64 -1.53
CA ASP A 100 -5.12 -13.38 -0.83
C ASP A 100 -5.44 -12.25 -1.81
N MET A 101 -4.69 -12.21 -2.93
CA MET A 101 -4.91 -11.22 -3.99
C MET A 101 -6.22 -11.46 -4.74
N GLU A 102 -6.58 -12.70 -5.00
CA GLU A 102 -7.88 -13.04 -5.61
C GLU A 102 -9.02 -12.56 -4.72
N TRP A 103 -8.94 -12.84 -3.42
CA TRP A 103 -9.96 -12.43 -2.46
C TRP A 103 -10.12 -10.91 -2.40
N ILE A 104 -9.03 -10.16 -2.18
CA ILE A 104 -9.13 -8.70 -2.02
C ILE A 104 -9.55 -8.01 -3.32
N ASN A 105 -9.03 -8.46 -4.46
CA ASN A 105 -9.39 -7.90 -5.76
C ASN A 105 -10.87 -8.13 -6.08
N GLN A 106 -11.42 -9.28 -5.69
CA GLN A 106 -12.84 -9.55 -5.78
C GLN A 106 -13.67 -8.60 -4.89
N GLN A 107 -13.25 -8.39 -3.63
CA GLN A 107 -13.94 -7.48 -2.71
C GLN A 107 -13.95 -6.04 -3.23
N LEU A 108 -12.85 -5.58 -3.79
CA LEU A 108 -12.69 -4.20 -4.26
C LEU A 108 -13.17 -3.99 -5.71
N GLY A 109 -13.34 -5.05 -6.50
CA GLY A 109 -13.60 -4.95 -7.94
C GLY A 109 -12.43 -4.31 -8.73
N ARG A 110 -11.22 -4.30 -8.16
CA ARG A 110 -10.00 -3.72 -8.75
C ARG A 110 -8.75 -4.34 -8.13
N LYS A 111 -7.58 -4.14 -8.77
CA LYS A 111 -6.29 -4.57 -8.22
C LYS A 111 -5.94 -3.74 -6.98
N ALA A 112 -5.65 -4.43 -5.87
CA ALA A 112 -5.17 -3.77 -4.65
C ALA A 112 -3.74 -3.23 -4.81
N PHE A 113 -3.42 -2.18 -4.06
CA PHE A 113 -2.06 -1.66 -3.87
C PHE A 113 -1.50 -2.24 -2.57
N ILE A 114 -0.39 -2.96 -2.63
CA ILE A 114 0.11 -3.68 -1.48
C ILE A 114 0.96 -2.77 -0.60
N TRP A 115 0.60 -2.71 0.68
CA TRP A 115 1.41 -2.14 1.75
C TRP A 115 2.02 -3.27 2.57
N LEU A 116 3.32 -3.44 2.45
CA LEU A 116 4.05 -4.47 3.17
C LEU A 116 4.63 -3.89 4.47
N ASN A 117 4.13 -4.37 5.61
CA ASN A 117 4.65 -4.01 6.93
C ASN A 117 5.94 -4.79 7.22
N TYR A 118 6.95 -4.53 6.40
CA TYR A 118 8.30 -5.05 6.52
C TYR A 118 9.27 -4.11 5.79
N PRO A 119 10.39 -3.70 6.40
CA PRO A 119 10.95 -4.14 7.68
C PRO A 119 10.55 -3.32 8.91
N VAL A 120 9.42 -2.62 8.94
CA VAL A 120 8.96 -1.92 10.13
C VAL A 120 9.02 -2.82 11.37
N ASN A 121 9.51 -2.28 12.48
CA ASN A 121 9.72 -3.03 13.73
C ASN A 121 9.13 -2.35 14.96
N ASP A 122 8.21 -1.43 14.80
CA ASP A 122 7.55 -0.72 15.91
C ASP A 122 6.82 -1.65 16.89
N TYR A 123 6.28 -2.77 16.38
CA TYR A 123 5.66 -3.84 17.17
C TYR A 123 6.68 -4.83 17.80
N CYS A 124 7.97 -4.75 17.46
CA CYS A 124 9.03 -5.61 17.97
C CYS A 124 10.38 -4.86 18.09
N GLN A 125 10.36 -3.72 18.75
CA GLN A 125 11.47 -2.73 18.79
C GLN A 125 12.82 -3.29 19.25
N SER A 126 12.84 -4.42 19.96
CA SER A 126 14.08 -5.11 20.35
C SER A 126 14.77 -5.87 19.20
N ARG A 127 14.19 -5.89 18.00
CA ARG A 127 14.69 -6.63 16.83
C ARG A 127 14.94 -5.71 15.67
N MET A 128 16.07 -5.91 14.99
CA MET A 128 16.38 -5.29 13.70
C MET A 128 15.94 -6.23 12.58
N LEU A 129 14.95 -5.82 11.79
CA LEU A 129 14.40 -6.65 10.73
C LEU A 129 15.18 -6.44 9.42
N MET A 130 16.37 -7.03 9.35
CA MET A 130 17.30 -6.91 8.21
C MET A 130 17.31 -8.16 7.31
N GLY A 131 16.29 -8.99 7.39
CA GLY A 131 16.19 -10.22 6.63
C GLY A 131 15.78 -9.99 5.17
N LYS A 132 15.89 -11.07 4.40
CA LYS A 132 15.43 -11.11 3.00
C LYS A 132 13.90 -11.06 2.90
N THR A 133 13.38 -10.58 1.78
CA THR A 133 11.99 -10.76 1.41
C THR A 133 11.75 -12.21 1.01
N TYR A 134 10.82 -12.90 1.69
CA TYR A 134 10.46 -14.30 1.37
C TYR A 134 9.00 -14.56 1.73
N GLY A 135 8.45 -15.68 1.29
CA GLY A 135 7.10 -16.14 1.62
C GLY A 135 5.97 -15.45 0.87
N ASN A 136 6.25 -14.38 0.13
CA ASN A 136 5.23 -13.78 -0.75
C ASN A 136 5.18 -14.53 -2.09
N GLY A 137 4.01 -14.54 -2.73
CA GLY A 137 3.79 -15.16 -4.04
C GLY A 137 4.70 -14.56 -5.11
N LEU A 138 5.26 -15.41 -5.97
CA LEU A 138 6.10 -14.98 -7.10
C LEU A 138 5.29 -14.78 -8.40
N ASP A 139 4.00 -14.99 -8.34
CA ASP A 139 3.07 -15.01 -9.47
C ASP A 139 1.91 -14.01 -9.32
N ILE A 140 2.06 -13.01 -8.43
CA ILE A 140 1.03 -11.99 -8.14
C ILE A 140 1.29 -10.66 -8.83
N ASN A 141 2.35 -10.53 -9.64
CA ASN A 141 2.74 -9.29 -10.31
C ASN A 141 1.59 -8.67 -11.14
N GLU A 142 0.81 -9.49 -11.84
CA GLU A 142 -0.33 -9.03 -12.63
C GLU A 142 -1.60 -8.77 -11.79
N MET A 143 -1.59 -9.08 -10.51
CA MET A 143 -2.74 -8.96 -9.61
C MET A 143 -2.71 -7.70 -8.74
N VAL A 144 -1.61 -6.96 -8.76
CA VAL A 144 -1.38 -5.76 -7.93
C VAL A 144 -1.42 -4.49 -8.77
N SER A 145 -1.78 -3.36 -8.15
CA SER A 145 -1.66 -2.03 -8.77
C SER A 145 -0.40 -1.28 -8.34
N GLY A 146 0.38 -1.84 -7.44
CA GLY A 146 1.65 -1.33 -6.93
C GLY A 146 1.99 -1.86 -5.55
N PHE A 147 3.18 -1.49 -5.09
CA PHE A 147 3.70 -1.85 -3.78
C PHE A 147 4.26 -0.64 -3.04
N CYS A 148 4.13 -0.62 -1.72
CA CYS A 148 4.98 0.16 -0.83
C CYS A 148 5.46 -0.71 0.33
N SER A 149 6.58 -0.34 0.92
CA SER A 149 7.10 -0.95 2.14
C SER A 149 7.10 0.06 3.27
N ASN A 150 6.75 -0.39 4.46
CA ASN A 150 6.89 0.36 5.68
C ASN A 150 8.25 -0.01 6.32
N PRO A 151 9.24 0.90 6.34
CA PRO A 151 10.58 0.62 6.86
C PRO A 151 10.66 0.79 8.37
N MET A 152 11.77 0.34 8.97
CA MET A 152 12.15 0.75 10.32
C MET A 152 12.48 2.26 10.33
N GLU A 153 12.40 2.90 11.50
CA GLU A 153 12.91 4.26 11.70
C GLU A 153 14.44 4.37 11.45
N TYR A 154 15.15 3.25 11.51
CA TYR A 154 16.59 3.12 11.24
C TYR A 154 16.84 2.99 9.74
N ALA A 155 16.96 4.12 9.04
CA ALA A 155 17.04 4.18 7.59
C ALA A 155 18.17 3.32 6.99
N GLU A 156 19.38 3.40 7.57
CA GLU A 156 20.53 2.62 7.08
C GLU A 156 20.32 1.10 7.23
N ALA A 157 19.81 0.65 8.38
CA ALA A 157 19.50 -0.76 8.59
C ALA A 157 18.39 -1.28 7.69
N SER A 158 17.41 -0.42 7.36
CA SER A 158 16.31 -0.77 6.46
C SER A 158 16.76 -1.02 5.03
N LYS A 159 17.88 -0.44 4.58
CA LYS A 159 18.39 -0.60 3.20
C LYS A 159 18.56 -2.06 2.79
N VAL A 160 19.03 -2.91 3.70
CA VAL A 160 19.22 -4.36 3.42
C VAL A 160 17.92 -5.02 2.98
N SER A 161 16.88 -4.86 3.79
CA SER A 161 15.57 -5.44 3.49
C SER A 161 14.87 -4.76 2.34
N LEU A 162 15.01 -3.43 2.20
CA LEU A 162 14.43 -2.66 1.10
C LEU A 162 15.06 -3.00 -0.25
N TYR A 163 16.36 -3.30 -0.31
CA TYR A 163 16.99 -3.81 -1.53
C TYR A 163 16.32 -5.11 -2.00
N SER A 164 16.22 -6.09 -1.10
CA SER A 164 15.56 -7.36 -1.38
C SER A 164 14.08 -7.18 -1.77
N ARG A 165 13.39 -6.19 -1.16
CA ARG A 165 12.02 -5.84 -1.48
C ARG A 165 11.90 -5.22 -2.88
N ALA A 166 12.81 -4.32 -3.23
CA ALA A 166 12.83 -3.71 -4.54
C ALA A 166 13.04 -4.76 -5.63
N ASP A 167 14.02 -5.66 -5.46
CA ASP A 167 14.26 -6.75 -6.39
C ASP A 167 13.02 -7.66 -6.54
N TYR A 168 12.38 -8.05 -5.42
CA TYR A 168 11.12 -8.81 -5.44
C TYR A 168 10.04 -8.10 -6.26
N THR A 169 9.82 -6.81 -6.06
CA THR A 169 8.72 -6.09 -6.73
C THR A 169 8.97 -5.81 -8.20
N TRP A 170 10.22 -5.61 -8.60
CA TRP A 170 10.59 -5.33 -9.98
C TRP A 170 10.85 -6.57 -10.83
N ASN A 171 11.24 -7.69 -10.20
CA ASN A 171 11.66 -8.92 -10.89
C ASN A 171 10.99 -10.17 -10.28
N MET A 172 9.73 -10.06 -9.88
CA MET A 172 9.02 -11.08 -9.12
C MET A 172 9.13 -12.50 -9.70
N PRO A 173 8.93 -12.75 -11.01
CA PRO A 173 8.99 -14.11 -11.55
C PRO A 173 10.37 -14.76 -11.50
N ALA A 174 11.45 -13.98 -11.44
CA ALA A 174 12.83 -14.46 -11.39
C ALA A 174 13.53 -14.14 -10.06
N TYR A 175 12.77 -13.68 -9.06
CA TYR A 175 13.28 -13.31 -7.75
C TYR A 175 13.82 -14.52 -6.98
N ASP A 176 15.07 -14.44 -6.55
CA ASP A 176 15.68 -15.37 -5.58
C ASP A 176 16.02 -14.63 -4.28
N ALA A 177 15.34 -14.96 -3.22
CA ALA A 177 15.44 -14.25 -1.94
C ALA A 177 16.86 -14.31 -1.33
N THR A 178 17.59 -15.42 -1.49
CA THR A 178 18.93 -15.57 -0.91
C THR A 178 19.96 -14.82 -1.74
N SER A 179 19.89 -14.91 -3.06
CA SER A 179 20.76 -14.17 -3.97
C SER A 179 20.60 -12.66 -3.79
N SER A 180 19.35 -12.19 -3.77
CA SER A 180 19.01 -10.79 -3.58
C SER A 180 19.52 -10.23 -2.23
N TRP A 181 19.38 -11.00 -1.17
CA TRP A 181 19.86 -10.59 0.16
C TRP A 181 21.39 -10.53 0.23
N ASN A 182 22.09 -11.51 -0.38
CA ASN A 182 23.55 -11.48 -0.47
C ASN A 182 24.05 -10.27 -1.26
N GLN A 183 23.35 -9.90 -2.34
CA GLN A 183 23.67 -8.67 -3.11
C GLN A 183 23.42 -7.41 -2.27
N ALA A 184 22.35 -7.36 -1.50
CA ALA A 184 22.06 -6.25 -0.59
C ALA A 184 23.21 -6.02 0.41
N ILE A 185 23.69 -7.10 1.04
CA ILE A 185 24.81 -7.03 1.98
C ILE A 185 26.11 -6.58 1.28
N ALA A 186 26.35 -7.02 0.07
CA ALA A 186 27.56 -6.65 -0.69
C ALA A 186 27.53 -5.20 -1.22
N ALA A 187 26.35 -4.60 -1.33
CA ALA A 187 26.15 -3.22 -1.82
C ALA A 187 26.23 -2.14 -0.72
N LEU A 188 26.26 -2.54 0.55
CA LEU A 188 26.36 -1.66 1.73
C LEU A 188 27.79 -1.57 2.22
#